data_8954bcf89fd3b9a0dafaa00c7892c860
#
_entry.id   8954bcf89fd3b9a0dafaa00c7892c860
#
_cell.length_a   1.000
_cell.length_b   1.000
_cell.length_c   1.000
_cell.angle_alpha   90.00
_cell.angle_beta   90.00
_cell.angle_gamma   90.00
#
_symmetry.space_group_name_H-M   'P 1'
#
loop_
_entity.id
_entity.type
_entity.pdbx_description
1 polymer ?
#
loop_
_entity_poly.entity_id
_entity_poly.type
_entity_poly.pdbx_seq_one_letter_code
_entity_poly.pdbx_strand_id
1 'polypeptide(L)'
;MMNMKDLFGLEGRVALVTGGSRGIGKMIVEGLLEAGCARVYIAARKKEQVDETSAELGEKVIGLTADLSQMDGIQQLADAIAEREDKLDILVNNAGAAWGEPFDKFTEAGWDRTMDLNVKAPFFLTQKLHPLLKAAATEDRPAKVLMIASIDGMKSNPWPTYPYQASKAGLIHMTRRVAAELIRDNIVVNGIGPGAFPSAMNRAARDNPDASAKGIPSKRIGVTEDMAAGAIYLCSRAGDYVVGTTIPIDGGVVNANIGSGNFVDPSGE
;
A
#
# COMPACT_ATOMS: atom_id res chain seq x y z
N MET A 1 -3.65 16.98 27.62
CA MET A 1 -3.80 17.85 26.42
C MET A 1 -3.37 17.03 25.22
N MET A 2 -4.13 17.02 24.12
CA MET A 2 -3.77 16.28 22.90
C MET A 2 -2.47 16.85 22.32
N ASN A 3 -1.51 15.98 21.99
CA ASN A 3 -0.24 16.35 21.37
C ASN A 3 -0.21 15.76 19.94
N MET A 4 -0.07 16.60 18.92
CA MET A 4 -0.07 16.19 17.52
C MET A 4 1.13 15.31 17.18
N LYS A 5 2.29 15.56 17.80
CA LYS A 5 3.48 14.72 17.62
C LYS A 5 3.25 13.31 18.14
N ASP A 6 2.63 13.15 19.33
CA ASP A 6 2.31 11.84 19.88
C ASP A 6 1.19 11.13 19.09
N LEU A 7 0.29 11.92 18.47
CA LEU A 7 -0.83 11.38 17.70
C LEU A 7 -0.39 10.82 16.35
N PHE A 8 0.51 11.48 15.66
CA PHE A 8 0.98 11.11 14.32
C PHE A 8 2.41 10.53 14.31
N GLY A 9 3.13 10.58 15.43
CA GLY A 9 4.48 10.05 15.55
C GLY A 9 4.52 8.53 15.51
N LEU A 10 5.64 8.02 14.96
CA LEU A 10 5.94 6.59 14.87
C LEU A 10 7.23 6.23 15.59
N GLU A 11 7.62 7.03 16.59
CA GLU A 11 8.87 6.86 17.34
C GLU A 11 9.01 5.45 17.90
N GLY A 12 10.16 4.84 17.60
CA GLY A 12 10.54 3.52 18.07
C GLY A 12 9.79 2.36 17.39
N ARG A 13 8.95 2.61 16.37
CA ARG A 13 8.29 1.57 15.58
C ARG A 13 9.26 0.91 14.59
N VAL A 14 9.08 -0.39 14.39
CA VAL A 14 9.75 -1.18 13.35
C VAL A 14 8.72 -1.49 12.27
N ALA A 15 9.07 -1.21 11.01
CA ALA A 15 8.19 -1.39 9.87
C ALA A 15 8.78 -2.30 8.80
N LEU A 16 7.93 -3.03 8.07
CA LEU A 16 8.27 -3.74 6.83
C LEU A 16 7.39 -3.18 5.69
N VAL A 17 8.02 -2.74 4.60
CA VAL A 17 7.34 -2.26 3.39
C VAL A 17 7.72 -3.14 2.20
N THR A 18 6.79 -3.94 1.70
CA THR A 18 7.02 -4.73 0.49
C THR A 18 6.94 -3.84 -0.76
N GLY A 19 7.85 -4.03 -1.71
CA GLY A 19 7.98 -3.13 -2.86
C GLY A 19 8.47 -1.73 -2.48
N GLY A 20 9.17 -1.58 -1.33
CA GLY A 20 9.62 -0.31 -0.77
C GLY A 20 10.77 0.37 -1.52
N SER A 21 11.36 -0.29 -2.53
CA SER A 21 12.53 0.24 -3.23
C SER A 21 12.21 1.28 -4.32
N ARG A 22 10.95 1.60 -4.58
CA ARG A 22 10.56 2.59 -5.60
C ARG A 22 9.07 2.97 -5.52
N GLY A 23 8.70 4.05 -6.24
CA GLY A 23 7.30 4.47 -6.42
C GLY A 23 6.55 4.62 -5.10
N ILE A 24 5.30 4.20 -5.04
CA ILE A 24 4.44 4.33 -3.86
C ILE A 24 5.07 3.72 -2.61
N GLY A 25 5.71 2.54 -2.73
CA GLY A 25 6.38 1.91 -1.59
C GLY A 25 7.50 2.78 -1.01
N LYS A 26 8.33 3.41 -1.86
CA LYS A 26 9.39 4.33 -1.42
C LYS A 26 8.81 5.59 -0.78
N MET A 27 7.75 6.18 -1.35
CA MET A 27 7.04 7.33 -0.75
C MET A 27 6.55 7.01 0.68
N ILE A 28 6.04 5.80 0.88
CA ILE A 28 5.61 5.34 2.21
C ILE A 28 6.81 5.19 3.15
N VAL A 29 7.93 4.59 2.69
CA VAL A 29 9.15 4.44 3.48
C VAL A 29 9.67 5.81 3.95
N GLU A 30 9.76 6.78 3.05
CA GLU A 30 10.15 8.16 3.35
C GLU A 30 9.25 8.76 4.44
N GLY A 31 7.92 8.62 4.31
CA GLY A 31 6.97 9.10 5.31
C GLY A 31 7.12 8.41 6.68
N LEU A 32 7.32 7.09 6.72
CA LEU A 32 7.51 6.36 7.98
C LEU A 32 8.80 6.78 8.70
N LEU A 33 9.87 7.06 7.95
CA LEU A 33 11.14 7.56 8.51
C LEU A 33 10.97 8.97 9.09
N GLU A 34 10.35 9.88 8.34
CA GLU A 34 10.06 11.26 8.78
C GLU A 34 9.14 11.29 10.01
N ALA A 35 8.20 10.34 10.10
CA ALA A 35 7.35 10.21 11.28
C ALA A 35 8.03 9.56 12.50
N GLY A 36 9.32 9.16 12.39
CA GLY A 36 10.14 8.72 13.50
C GLY A 36 10.33 7.20 13.65
N CYS A 37 9.97 6.38 12.64
CA CYS A 37 10.27 4.95 12.70
C CYS A 37 11.74 4.70 13.04
N ALA A 38 11.97 3.78 13.96
CA ALA A 38 13.32 3.41 14.38
C ALA A 38 14.04 2.61 13.30
N ARG A 39 13.29 1.79 12.57
CA ARG A 39 13.79 0.93 11.48
C ARG A 39 12.70 0.64 10.47
N VAL A 40 13.07 0.66 9.19
CA VAL A 40 12.18 0.29 8.09
C VAL A 40 12.87 -0.76 7.21
N TYR A 41 12.30 -1.96 7.18
CA TYR A 41 12.71 -2.98 6.23
C TYR A 41 12.02 -2.74 4.90
N ILE A 42 12.78 -2.82 3.81
CA ILE A 42 12.22 -2.81 2.45
C ILE A 42 12.49 -4.14 1.77
N ALA A 43 11.48 -4.70 1.11
CA ALA A 43 11.62 -5.98 0.42
C ALA A 43 11.22 -5.86 -1.06
N ALA A 44 12.09 -6.30 -1.98
CA ALA A 44 11.79 -6.37 -3.40
C ALA A 44 12.67 -7.44 -4.08
N ARG A 45 12.36 -7.77 -5.36
CA ARG A 45 13.06 -8.84 -6.08
C ARG A 45 14.44 -8.46 -6.61
N LYS A 46 14.64 -7.19 -6.93
CA LYS A 46 15.90 -6.71 -7.56
C LYS A 46 16.86 -6.23 -6.48
N LYS A 47 17.89 -7.02 -6.22
CA LYS A 47 18.88 -6.73 -5.18
C LYS A 47 19.53 -5.35 -5.37
N GLU A 48 19.96 -5.01 -6.58
CA GLU A 48 20.61 -3.73 -6.86
C GLU A 48 19.72 -2.55 -6.48
N GLN A 49 18.42 -2.60 -6.83
CA GLN A 49 17.46 -1.57 -6.51
C GLN A 49 17.18 -1.44 -5.00
N VAL A 50 17.21 -2.58 -4.30
CA VAL A 50 17.03 -2.62 -2.85
C VAL A 50 18.24 -1.98 -2.17
N ASP A 51 19.44 -2.36 -2.59
CA ASP A 51 20.71 -1.85 -2.03
C ASP A 51 20.86 -0.33 -2.28
N GLU A 52 20.59 0.14 -3.50
CA GLU A 52 20.60 1.57 -3.86
C GLU A 52 19.64 2.38 -2.99
N THR A 53 18.38 1.92 -2.85
CA THR A 53 17.38 2.63 -2.05
C THR A 53 17.72 2.61 -0.56
N SER A 54 18.25 1.50 -0.04
CA SER A 54 18.67 1.43 1.37
C SER A 54 19.82 2.40 1.65
N ALA A 55 20.81 2.47 0.75
CA ALA A 55 21.92 3.40 0.88
C ALA A 55 21.48 4.87 0.78
N GLU A 56 20.52 5.18 -0.13
CA GLU A 56 19.96 6.52 -0.31
C GLU A 56 19.18 6.99 0.93
N LEU A 57 18.36 6.12 1.52
CA LEU A 57 17.48 6.48 2.64
C LEU A 57 18.15 6.37 4.03
N GLY A 58 19.37 5.85 4.07
CA GLY A 58 20.23 5.87 5.25
C GLY A 58 20.09 4.66 6.18
N GLU A 59 20.80 4.68 7.29
CA GLU A 59 21.06 3.54 8.17
C GLU A 59 19.81 2.91 8.81
N LYS A 60 18.70 3.64 8.87
CA LYS A 60 17.44 3.11 9.40
C LYS A 60 16.72 2.20 8.41
N VAL A 61 17.15 2.14 7.13
CA VAL A 61 16.55 1.31 6.09
C VAL A 61 17.37 0.08 5.83
N ILE A 62 16.74 -1.09 5.98
CA ILE A 62 17.38 -2.38 5.75
C ILE A 62 16.73 -3.05 4.55
N GLY A 63 17.53 -3.31 3.52
CA GLY A 63 17.10 -3.97 2.31
C GLY A 63 17.11 -5.49 2.40
N LEU A 64 16.03 -6.12 1.97
CA LEU A 64 15.88 -7.58 1.85
C LEU A 64 15.45 -7.96 0.44
N THR A 65 16.13 -8.94 -0.16
CA THR A 65 15.74 -9.45 -1.48
C THR A 65 14.78 -10.62 -1.30
N ALA A 66 13.55 -10.51 -1.86
CA ALA A 66 12.56 -11.57 -1.81
C ALA A 66 11.63 -11.53 -3.05
N ASP A 67 11.27 -12.70 -3.58
CA ASP A 67 10.22 -12.84 -4.60
C ASP A 67 8.90 -13.29 -3.94
N LEU A 68 8.03 -12.33 -3.70
CA LEU A 68 6.75 -12.56 -3.05
C LEU A 68 5.68 -13.19 -3.97
N SER A 69 5.97 -13.42 -5.25
CA SER A 69 5.10 -14.20 -6.12
C SER A 69 5.16 -15.70 -5.81
N GLN A 70 6.13 -16.13 -4.99
CA GLN A 70 6.36 -17.52 -4.60
C GLN A 70 6.23 -17.69 -3.08
N MET A 71 5.63 -18.80 -2.64
CA MET A 71 5.46 -19.10 -1.21
C MET A 71 6.80 -19.20 -0.47
N ASP A 72 7.83 -19.74 -1.12
CA ASP A 72 9.18 -19.83 -0.53
C ASP A 72 9.77 -18.45 -0.28
N GLY A 73 9.60 -17.51 -1.21
CA GLY A 73 10.06 -16.14 -1.03
C GLY A 73 9.30 -15.40 0.09
N ILE A 74 8.02 -15.68 0.27
CA ILE A 74 7.22 -15.16 1.39
C ILE A 74 7.73 -15.73 2.71
N GLN A 75 8.03 -17.05 2.77
CA GLN A 75 8.57 -17.67 3.97
C GLN A 75 9.97 -17.11 4.30
N GLN A 76 10.87 -17.06 3.31
CA GLN A 76 12.22 -16.51 3.49
C GLN A 76 12.19 -15.06 4.02
N LEU A 77 11.28 -14.22 3.53
CA LEU A 77 11.13 -12.86 4.04
C LEU A 77 10.66 -12.84 5.49
N ALA A 78 9.66 -13.66 5.82
CA ALA A 78 9.15 -13.74 7.19
C ALA A 78 10.22 -14.23 8.17
N ASP A 79 10.98 -15.25 7.80
CA ASP A 79 12.08 -15.78 8.60
C ASP A 79 13.19 -14.74 8.79
N ALA A 80 13.55 -14.02 7.71
CA ALA A 80 14.56 -12.98 7.75
C ALA A 80 14.19 -11.80 8.67
N ILE A 81 12.90 -11.49 8.81
CA ILE A 81 12.43 -10.50 9.80
C ILE A 81 12.48 -11.10 11.22
N ALA A 82 12.00 -12.34 11.41
CA ALA A 82 11.97 -12.99 12.71
C ALA A 82 13.37 -13.26 13.29
N GLU A 83 14.41 -13.44 12.45
CA GLU A 83 15.81 -13.54 12.87
C GLU A 83 16.39 -12.22 13.40
N ARG A 84 15.79 -11.07 13.04
CA ARG A 84 16.32 -9.72 13.33
C ARG A 84 15.50 -8.96 14.36
N GLU A 85 14.23 -9.31 14.50
CA GLU A 85 13.28 -8.57 15.32
C GLU A 85 12.42 -9.50 16.16
N ASP A 86 12.28 -9.20 17.44
CA ASP A 86 11.37 -9.89 18.34
C ASP A 86 9.90 -9.47 18.13
N LYS A 87 9.67 -8.36 17.44
CA LYS A 87 8.34 -7.79 17.14
C LYS A 87 8.35 -6.94 15.89
N LEU A 88 7.20 -6.83 15.24
CA LEU A 88 6.96 -5.97 14.08
C LEU A 88 5.76 -5.07 14.34
N ASP A 89 5.97 -3.76 14.37
CA ASP A 89 4.89 -2.79 14.65
C ASP A 89 4.01 -2.51 13.43
N ILE A 90 4.62 -2.46 12.23
CA ILE A 90 3.94 -2.04 11.00
C ILE A 90 4.31 -2.96 9.85
N LEU A 91 3.29 -3.53 9.18
CA LEU A 91 3.44 -4.25 7.91
C LEU A 91 2.71 -3.50 6.80
N VAL A 92 3.43 -3.09 5.75
CA VAL A 92 2.85 -2.49 4.56
C VAL A 92 2.95 -3.46 3.38
N ASN A 93 1.82 -4.05 3.01
CA ASN A 93 1.66 -4.90 1.85
C ASN A 93 1.47 -4.03 0.60
N ASN A 94 2.58 -3.56 0.00
CA ASN A 94 2.56 -2.68 -1.16
C ASN A 94 3.06 -3.36 -2.45
N ALA A 95 3.86 -4.42 -2.37
CA ALA A 95 4.30 -5.12 -3.57
C ALA A 95 3.12 -5.55 -4.44
N GLY A 96 3.21 -5.27 -5.74
CA GLY A 96 2.12 -5.57 -6.66
C GLY A 96 2.59 -5.61 -8.12
N ALA A 97 1.77 -6.22 -8.97
CA ALA A 97 1.95 -6.28 -10.41
C ALA A 97 0.63 -5.93 -11.12
N ALA A 98 0.77 -5.36 -12.31
CA ALA A 98 -0.31 -5.21 -13.27
C ALA A 98 0.08 -5.93 -14.56
N TRP A 99 -0.89 -6.57 -15.20
CA TRP A 99 -0.75 -7.21 -16.49
C TRP A 99 -1.96 -6.89 -17.35
N GLY A 100 -1.75 -6.56 -18.60
CA GLY A 100 -2.81 -6.19 -19.54
C GLY A 100 -2.60 -6.86 -20.88
N GLU A 101 -3.65 -7.53 -21.37
CA GLU A 101 -3.72 -8.18 -22.67
C GLU A 101 -5.16 -8.05 -23.21
N PRO A 102 -5.39 -8.13 -24.53
CA PRO A 102 -6.74 -8.20 -25.08
C PRO A 102 -7.56 -9.32 -24.45
N PHE A 103 -8.86 -9.13 -24.29
CA PHE A 103 -9.74 -10.06 -23.60
C PHE A 103 -9.68 -11.48 -24.17
N ASP A 104 -9.73 -11.60 -25.49
CA ASP A 104 -9.72 -12.87 -26.24
C ASP A 104 -8.36 -13.58 -26.28
N LYS A 105 -7.29 -12.93 -25.80
CA LYS A 105 -5.91 -13.42 -25.80
C LYS A 105 -5.29 -13.40 -24.42
N PHE A 106 -6.07 -13.17 -23.38
CA PHE A 106 -5.55 -13.05 -22.03
C PHE A 106 -4.96 -14.39 -21.56
N THR A 107 -3.70 -14.36 -21.12
CA THR A 107 -2.98 -15.57 -20.71
C THR A 107 -3.18 -15.91 -19.23
N GLU A 108 -3.22 -17.22 -18.91
CA GLU A 108 -3.25 -17.73 -17.53
C GLU A 108 -2.02 -17.23 -16.75
N ALA A 109 -0.84 -17.24 -17.36
CA ALA A 109 0.39 -16.73 -16.72
C ALA A 109 0.31 -15.27 -16.33
N GLY A 110 -0.32 -14.40 -17.14
CA GLY A 110 -0.56 -13.00 -16.82
C GLY A 110 -1.56 -12.84 -15.66
N TRP A 111 -2.57 -13.72 -15.63
CA TRP A 111 -3.56 -13.80 -14.55
C TRP A 111 -2.90 -14.19 -13.23
N ASP A 112 -2.23 -15.34 -13.19
CA ASP A 112 -1.61 -15.91 -11.98
C ASP A 112 -0.56 -14.98 -11.41
N ARG A 113 0.31 -14.41 -12.25
CA ARG A 113 1.31 -13.42 -11.84
C ARG A 113 0.69 -12.26 -11.07
N THR A 114 -0.48 -11.80 -11.50
CA THR A 114 -1.16 -10.66 -10.88
C THR A 114 -1.84 -11.08 -9.59
N MET A 115 -2.56 -12.20 -9.59
CA MET A 115 -3.29 -12.69 -8.43
C MET A 115 -2.36 -13.14 -7.31
N ASP A 116 -1.30 -13.86 -7.65
CA ASP A 116 -0.32 -14.35 -6.67
C ASP A 116 0.34 -13.19 -5.91
N LEU A 117 0.77 -12.14 -6.62
CA LEU A 117 1.46 -11.02 -5.97
C LEU A 117 0.50 -10.04 -5.29
N ASN A 118 -0.70 -9.81 -5.83
CA ASN A 118 -1.60 -8.77 -5.34
C ASN A 118 -2.57 -9.25 -4.24
N VAL A 119 -2.86 -10.56 -4.18
CA VAL A 119 -3.85 -11.12 -3.24
C VAL A 119 -3.22 -12.17 -2.33
N LYS A 120 -2.61 -13.20 -2.93
CA LYS A 120 -2.04 -14.33 -2.18
C LYS A 120 -0.87 -13.89 -1.30
N ALA A 121 0.07 -13.12 -1.84
CA ALA A 121 1.23 -12.65 -1.10
C ALA A 121 0.87 -11.79 0.13
N PRO A 122 0.00 -10.76 0.05
CA PRO A 122 -0.42 -10.00 1.22
C PRO A 122 -1.06 -10.86 2.32
N PHE A 123 -1.88 -11.83 1.93
CA PHE A 123 -2.51 -12.73 2.91
C PHE A 123 -1.49 -13.59 3.64
N PHE A 124 -0.67 -14.34 2.90
CA PHE A 124 0.28 -15.27 3.51
C PHE A 124 1.42 -14.58 4.23
N LEU A 125 1.90 -13.44 3.74
CA LEU A 125 2.91 -12.66 4.46
C LEU A 125 2.36 -12.14 5.79
N THR A 126 1.14 -11.60 5.80
CA THR A 126 0.47 -11.17 7.03
C THR A 126 0.30 -12.34 8.00
N GLN A 127 -0.11 -13.52 7.50
CA GLN A 127 -0.25 -14.74 8.30
C GLN A 127 1.07 -15.17 8.93
N LYS A 128 2.17 -15.19 8.16
CA LYS A 128 3.49 -15.63 8.66
C LYS A 128 4.12 -14.63 9.63
N LEU A 129 3.85 -13.34 9.46
CA LEU A 129 4.31 -12.28 10.36
C LEU A 129 3.35 -12.02 11.53
N HIS A 130 2.19 -12.70 11.58
CA HIS A 130 1.22 -12.53 12.66
C HIS A 130 1.82 -12.68 14.06
N PRO A 131 2.70 -13.65 14.36
CA PRO A 131 3.33 -13.75 15.68
C PRO A 131 4.12 -12.50 16.08
N LEU A 132 4.87 -11.89 15.16
CA LEU A 132 5.64 -10.67 15.41
C LEU A 132 4.75 -9.43 15.55
N LEU A 133 3.69 -9.34 14.73
CA LEU A 133 2.68 -8.28 14.85
C LEU A 133 1.96 -8.36 16.20
N LYS A 134 1.58 -9.56 16.62
CA LYS A 134 0.94 -9.79 17.93
C LYS A 134 1.88 -9.46 19.10
N ALA A 135 3.17 -9.77 18.97
CA ALA A 135 4.18 -9.42 19.97
C ALA A 135 4.39 -7.89 20.13
N ALA A 136 4.12 -7.11 19.07
CA ALA A 136 4.20 -5.65 19.10
C ALA A 136 2.91 -4.99 19.62
N ALA A 137 1.77 -5.69 19.53
CA ALA A 137 0.44 -5.12 19.72
C ALA A 137 0.05 -5.04 21.19
N THR A 138 -0.48 -3.88 21.61
CA THR A 138 -1.16 -3.68 22.90
C THR A 138 -2.44 -2.88 22.69
N GLU A 139 -3.32 -2.81 23.68
CA GLU A 139 -4.55 -1.99 23.63
C GLU A 139 -4.23 -0.50 23.36
N ASP A 140 -3.21 0.04 24.02
CA ASP A 140 -2.82 1.44 23.90
C ASP A 140 -1.93 1.72 22.68
N ARG A 141 -1.35 0.67 22.09
CA ARG A 141 -0.43 0.77 20.95
C ARG A 141 -0.60 -0.41 19.98
N PRO A 142 -1.68 -0.44 19.21
CA PRO A 142 -1.93 -1.51 18.26
C PRO A 142 -0.82 -1.65 17.22
N ALA A 143 -0.57 -2.88 16.77
CA ALA A 143 0.20 -3.10 15.55
C ALA A 143 -0.65 -2.76 14.32
N LYS A 144 -0.01 -2.46 13.20
CA LYS A 144 -0.66 -1.96 11.99
C LYS A 144 -0.36 -2.82 10.77
N VAL A 145 -1.37 -3.16 10.02
CA VAL A 145 -1.23 -3.77 8.69
C VAL A 145 -1.90 -2.85 7.67
N LEU A 146 -1.13 -2.39 6.70
CA LEU A 146 -1.60 -1.52 5.63
C LEU A 146 -1.57 -2.27 4.29
N MET A 147 -2.72 -2.40 3.64
CA MET A 147 -2.88 -3.02 2.33
C MET A 147 -2.93 -1.95 1.24
N ILE A 148 -1.99 -1.97 0.30
CA ILE A 148 -2.01 -1.02 -0.82
C ILE A 148 -2.81 -1.61 -1.98
N ALA A 149 -4.07 -1.19 -2.04
CA ALA A 149 -5.01 -1.56 -3.09
C ALA A 149 -4.83 -0.71 -4.36
N SER A 150 -5.89 -0.18 -4.92
CA SER A 150 -5.96 0.78 -6.01
C SER A 150 -7.38 1.33 -6.13
N ILE A 151 -7.54 2.51 -6.71
CA ILE A 151 -8.85 2.98 -7.19
C ILE A 151 -9.45 2.02 -8.22
N ASP A 152 -8.65 1.24 -8.93
CA ASP A 152 -9.10 0.23 -9.88
C ASP A 152 -9.81 -0.97 -9.23
N GLY A 153 -9.70 -1.12 -7.93
CA GLY A 153 -10.51 -2.04 -7.14
C GLY A 153 -11.82 -1.42 -6.62
N MET A 154 -11.98 -0.10 -6.75
CA MET A 154 -13.16 0.66 -6.31
C MET A 154 -14.04 1.10 -7.49
N LYS A 155 -13.44 1.29 -8.66
CA LYS A 155 -14.07 1.77 -9.88
C LYS A 155 -13.45 1.09 -11.09
N SER A 156 -14.28 0.67 -12.03
CA SER A 156 -13.81 0.11 -13.30
C SER A 156 -13.12 1.16 -14.16
N ASN A 157 -12.11 0.77 -14.91
CA ASN A 157 -11.45 1.57 -15.93
C ASN A 157 -11.45 0.80 -17.29
N PRO A 158 -11.20 1.47 -18.42
CA PRO A 158 -11.25 0.84 -19.74
C PRO A 158 -10.00 0.03 -20.11
N TRP A 159 -9.00 -0.06 -19.23
CA TRP A 159 -7.75 -0.77 -19.55
C TRP A 159 -7.95 -2.28 -19.49
N PRO A 160 -7.32 -3.05 -20.41
CA PRO A 160 -7.44 -4.51 -20.44
C PRO A 160 -6.60 -5.19 -19.34
N THR A 161 -6.74 -4.71 -18.11
CA THR A 161 -6.02 -5.17 -16.91
C THR A 161 -6.96 -5.95 -15.98
N TYR A 162 -7.70 -6.93 -16.52
CA TYR A 162 -8.78 -7.65 -15.82
C TYR A 162 -8.36 -8.24 -14.47
N PRO A 163 -7.25 -9.02 -14.36
CA PRO A 163 -6.84 -9.58 -13.09
C PRO A 163 -6.36 -8.50 -12.10
N TYR A 164 -5.82 -7.37 -12.59
CA TYR A 164 -5.42 -6.28 -11.71
C TYR A 164 -6.64 -5.67 -11.00
N GLN A 165 -7.68 -5.32 -11.74
CA GLN A 165 -8.91 -4.76 -11.18
C GLN A 165 -9.57 -5.77 -10.22
N ALA A 166 -9.68 -7.03 -10.61
CA ALA A 166 -10.20 -8.11 -9.78
C ALA A 166 -9.38 -8.31 -8.49
N SER A 167 -8.05 -8.33 -8.61
CA SER A 167 -7.14 -8.49 -7.47
C SER A 167 -7.24 -7.34 -6.47
N LYS A 168 -7.35 -6.10 -6.95
CA LYS A 168 -7.45 -4.92 -6.08
C LYS A 168 -8.82 -4.82 -5.41
N ALA A 169 -9.90 -5.20 -6.08
CA ALA A 169 -11.22 -5.36 -5.48
C ALA A 169 -11.23 -6.48 -4.42
N GLY A 170 -10.63 -7.62 -4.73
CA GLY A 170 -10.43 -8.73 -3.79
C GLY A 170 -9.62 -8.33 -2.57
N LEU A 171 -8.53 -7.57 -2.75
CA LEU A 171 -7.71 -7.06 -1.65
C LEU A 171 -8.47 -6.09 -0.73
N ILE A 172 -9.32 -5.21 -1.30
CA ILE A 172 -10.19 -4.32 -0.53
C ILE A 172 -11.17 -5.13 0.33
N HIS A 173 -11.79 -6.17 -0.23
CA HIS A 173 -12.68 -7.03 0.54
C HIS A 173 -11.94 -7.83 1.60
N MET A 174 -10.77 -8.40 1.24
CA MET A 174 -9.92 -9.16 2.16
C MET A 174 -9.44 -8.30 3.34
N THR A 175 -9.14 -7.02 3.11
CA THR A 175 -8.79 -6.07 4.19
C THR A 175 -9.84 -6.07 5.29
N ARG A 176 -11.13 -6.03 4.96
CA ARG A 176 -12.24 -6.05 5.92
C ARG A 176 -12.27 -7.37 6.71
N ARG A 177 -12.13 -8.50 6.01
CA ARG A 177 -12.20 -9.82 6.68
C ARG A 177 -10.99 -10.07 7.58
N VAL A 178 -9.79 -9.68 7.13
CA VAL A 178 -8.56 -9.82 7.93
C VAL A 178 -8.60 -8.87 9.13
N ALA A 179 -9.09 -7.65 8.96
CA ALA A 179 -9.29 -6.71 10.07
C ALA A 179 -10.20 -7.28 11.16
N ALA A 180 -11.34 -7.86 10.78
CA ALA A 180 -12.28 -8.48 11.72
C ALA A 180 -11.68 -9.68 12.49
N GLU A 181 -10.68 -10.35 11.93
CA GLU A 181 -9.95 -11.43 12.61
C GLU A 181 -8.89 -10.88 13.57
N LEU A 182 -8.02 -10.00 13.04
CA LEU A 182 -6.79 -9.61 13.72
C LEU A 182 -7.01 -8.54 14.81
N ILE A 183 -8.15 -7.83 14.80
CA ILE A 183 -8.46 -6.84 15.85
C ILE A 183 -8.52 -7.48 17.24
N ARG A 184 -8.82 -8.77 17.35
CA ARG A 184 -8.81 -9.53 18.60
C ARG A 184 -7.43 -9.63 19.24
N ASP A 185 -6.38 -9.47 18.44
CA ASP A 185 -4.98 -9.45 18.85
C ASP A 185 -4.41 -8.03 18.88
N ASN A 186 -5.27 -6.99 18.94
CA ASN A 186 -4.89 -5.57 18.86
C ASN A 186 -4.10 -5.22 17.60
N ILE A 187 -4.39 -5.86 16.47
CA ILE A 187 -3.78 -5.56 15.19
C ILE A 187 -4.82 -4.87 14.32
N VAL A 188 -4.57 -3.62 13.99
CA VAL A 188 -5.44 -2.79 13.15
C VAL A 188 -5.04 -2.96 11.68
N VAL A 189 -5.99 -3.38 10.85
CA VAL A 189 -5.77 -3.61 9.41
C VAL A 189 -6.62 -2.63 8.62
N ASN A 190 -5.98 -1.88 7.72
CA ASN A 190 -6.61 -0.93 6.81
C ASN A 190 -6.00 -1.00 5.42
N GLY A 191 -6.58 -0.27 4.48
CA GLY A 191 -6.07 -0.14 3.13
C GLY A 191 -6.00 1.30 2.63
N ILE A 192 -5.16 1.50 1.63
CA ILE A 192 -5.13 2.69 0.79
C ILE A 192 -5.45 2.27 -0.64
N GLY A 193 -6.31 3.01 -1.32
CA GLY A 193 -6.55 2.93 -2.77
C GLY A 193 -5.89 4.11 -3.49
N PRO A 194 -4.62 3.99 -3.93
CA PRO A 194 -3.96 5.05 -4.67
C PRO A 194 -4.63 5.33 -6.01
N GLY A 195 -4.71 6.63 -6.37
CA GLY A 195 -4.98 7.10 -7.72
C GLY A 195 -3.72 7.20 -8.58
N ALA A 196 -3.61 8.25 -9.38
CA ALA A 196 -2.46 8.49 -10.22
C ALA A 196 -1.29 9.06 -9.42
N PHE A 197 -0.26 8.24 -9.24
CA PHE A 197 1.05 8.62 -8.69
C PHE A 197 2.14 8.27 -9.70
N PRO A 198 3.26 9.05 -9.75
CA PRO A 198 4.38 8.75 -10.64
C PRO A 198 5.07 7.46 -10.19
N SER A 199 5.12 6.47 -11.06
CA SER A 199 5.76 5.20 -10.78
C SER A 199 6.16 4.45 -12.07
N ALA A 200 6.95 3.40 -11.93
CA ALA A 200 7.25 2.52 -13.06
C ALA A 200 6.02 1.75 -13.57
N MET A 201 5.01 1.56 -12.73
CA MET A 201 3.73 0.94 -13.10
C MET A 201 2.82 1.94 -13.81
N ASN A 202 2.82 3.20 -13.37
CA ASN A 202 2.07 4.29 -14.00
C ASN A 202 3.03 5.26 -14.72
N ARG A 203 3.52 4.81 -15.88
CA ARG A 203 4.42 5.60 -16.73
C ARG A 203 3.76 6.89 -17.22
N ALA A 204 2.47 6.86 -17.52
CA ALA A 204 1.74 8.04 -18.00
C ALA A 204 1.79 9.18 -16.97
N ALA A 205 1.54 8.88 -15.69
CA ALA A 205 1.63 9.89 -14.64
C ALA A 205 3.08 10.34 -14.38
N ARG A 206 4.07 9.45 -14.59
CA ARG A 206 5.48 9.79 -14.43
C ARG A 206 6.00 10.67 -15.58
N ASP A 207 5.70 10.27 -16.82
CA ASP A 207 6.31 10.85 -18.03
C ASP A 207 5.50 12.08 -18.55
N ASN A 208 4.20 12.15 -18.25
CA ASN A 208 3.33 13.27 -18.62
C ASN A 208 2.29 13.55 -17.52
N PRO A 209 2.72 14.16 -16.40
CA PRO A 209 1.86 14.44 -15.24
C PRO A 209 0.69 15.37 -15.59
N ASP A 210 0.91 16.40 -16.41
CA ASP A 210 -0.12 17.38 -16.78
C ASP A 210 -1.26 16.75 -17.62
N ALA A 211 -0.92 15.85 -18.54
CA ALA A 211 -1.94 15.12 -19.30
C ALA A 211 -2.73 14.18 -18.39
N SER A 212 -2.07 13.50 -17.47
CA SER A 212 -2.72 12.61 -16.49
C SER A 212 -3.62 13.39 -15.51
N ALA A 213 -3.24 14.61 -15.14
CA ALA A 213 -3.98 15.49 -14.25
C ALA A 213 -5.33 15.95 -14.80
N LYS A 214 -5.48 16.04 -16.14
CA LYS A 214 -6.72 16.55 -16.78
C LYS A 214 -7.97 15.76 -16.38
N GLY A 215 -7.84 14.46 -16.18
CA GLY A 215 -8.95 13.56 -15.79
C GLY A 215 -9.19 13.46 -14.28
N ILE A 216 -8.36 14.13 -13.46
CA ILE A 216 -8.44 14.09 -12.00
C ILE A 216 -9.19 15.33 -11.51
N PRO A 217 -10.22 15.19 -10.65
CA PRO A 217 -10.97 16.35 -10.14
C PRO A 217 -10.10 17.42 -9.48
N SER A 218 -9.08 17.04 -8.70
CA SER A 218 -8.12 17.96 -8.06
C SER A 218 -7.13 18.61 -9.02
N LYS A 219 -7.16 18.27 -10.33
CA LYS A 219 -6.30 18.82 -11.39
C LYS A 219 -4.81 18.63 -11.18
N ARG A 220 -4.42 17.64 -10.39
CA ARG A 220 -3.04 17.21 -10.20
C ARG A 220 -2.95 15.70 -9.96
N ILE A 221 -1.80 15.13 -10.23
CA ILE A 221 -1.45 13.78 -9.74
C ILE A 221 -1.02 13.86 -8.27
N GLY A 222 -0.98 12.70 -7.59
CA GLY A 222 -0.46 12.61 -6.22
C GLY A 222 1.06 12.77 -6.17
N VAL A 223 1.54 13.30 -5.06
CA VAL A 223 2.96 13.47 -4.72
C VAL A 223 3.34 12.64 -3.49
N THR A 224 4.63 12.60 -3.16
CA THR A 224 5.14 11.80 -2.02
C THR A 224 4.40 12.12 -0.73
N GLU A 225 4.16 13.38 -0.44
CA GLU A 225 3.52 13.86 0.77
C GLU A 225 2.07 13.38 0.89
N ASP A 226 1.32 13.29 -0.21
CA ASP A 226 -0.05 12.77 -0.20
C ASP A 226 -0.09 11.31 0.25
N MET A 227 0.84 10.50 -0.26
CA MET A 227 0.92 9.07 0.09
C MET A 227 1.46 8.86 1.50
N ALA A 228 2.52 9.58 1.86
CA ALA A 228 3.13 9.57 3.18
C ALA A 228 2.12 9.95 4.26
N ALA A 229 1.38 11.05 4.07
CA ALA A 229 0.36 11.50 5.02
C ALA A 229 -0.72 10.43 5.26
N GLY A 230 -1.22 9.80 4.20
CA GLY A 230 -2.21 8.72 4.33
C GLY A 230 -1.66 7.49 5.05
N ALA A 231 -0.41 7.10 4.77
CA ALA A 231 0.24 6.00 5.44
C ALA A 231 0.51 6.31 6.92
N ILE A 232 1.03 7.50 7.24
CA ILE A 232 1.25 7.96 8.62
C ILE A 232 -0.07 7.96 9.40
N TYR A 233 -1.14 8.52 8.82
CA TYR A 233 -2.46 8.54 9.47
C TYR A 233 -2.91 7.14 9.88
N LEU A 234 -2.89 6.18 8.96
CA LEU A 234 -3.38 4.83 9.23
C LEU A 234 -2.41 3.99 10.08
N CYS A 235 -1.12 4.30 10.08
CA CYS A 235 -0.10 3.56 10.84
C CYS A 235 0.20 4.15 12.22
N SER A 236 -0.21 5.40 12.48
CA SER A 236 -0.02 6.07 13.77
C SER A 236 -1.21 5.87 14.71
N ARG A 237 -1.13 6.47 15.90
CA ARG A 237 -2.21 6.52 16.88
C ARG A 237 -3.47 7.21 16.33
N ALA A 238 -3.32 8.14 15.39
CA ALA A 238 -4.45 8.81 14.76
C ALA A 238 -5.39 7.84 14.03
N GLY A 239 -4.87 6.69 13.57
CA GLY A 239 -5.63 5.64 12.89
C GLY A 239 -6.08 4.49 13.78
N ASP A 240 -5.92 4.53 15.12
CA ASP A 240 -6.25 3.39 16.00
C ASP A 240 -7.72 3.01 15.95
N TYR A 241 -8.61 3.98 15.80
CA TYR A 241 -10.07 3.75 15.74
C TYR A 241 -10.61 3.55 14.31
N VAL A 242 -9.72 3.53 13.31
CA VAL A 242 -10.06 3.23 11.92
C VAL A 242 -9.70 1.78 11.64
N VAL A 243 -10.69 0.92 11.42
CA VAL A 243 -10.50 -0.53 11.29
C VAL A 243 -11.26 -1.09 10.08
N GLY A 244 -10.57 -1.84 9.24
CA GLY A 244 -11.18 -2.57 8.12
C GLY A 244 -11.61 -1.68 6.94
N THR A 245 -11.16 -0.44 6.87
CA THR A 245 -11.48 0.46 5.77
C THR A 245 -10.38 0.52 4.73
N THR A 246 -10.74 0.91 3.51
CA THR A 246 -9.78 1.30 2.47
C THR A 246 -10.13 2.70 2.01
N ILE A 247 -9.22 3.65 2.24
CA ILE A 247 -9.40 5.05 1.86
C ILE A 247 -8.78 5.33 0.48
N PRO A 248 -9.51 5.98 -0.45
CA PRO A 248 -8.90 6.44 -1.69
C PRO A 248 -8.02 7.66 -1.43
N ILE A 249 -6.81 7.66 -2.01
CA ILE A 249 -5.92 8.84 -2.11
C ILE A 249 -5.73 9.08 -3.60
N ASP A 250 -6.64 9.83 -4.22
CA ASP A 250 -6.83 9.82 -5.66
C ASP A 250 -7.21 11.17 -6.28
N GLY A 251 -7.21 12.22 -5.50
CA GLY A 251 -7.64 13.54 -5.98
C GLY A 251 -9.12 13.61 -6.36
N GLY A 252 -9.96 12.69 -5.84
CA GLY A 252 -11.41 12.68 -6.04
C GLY A 252 -11.90 11.79 -7.19
N VAL A 253 -11.04 10.99 -7.81
CA VAL A 253 -11.40 10.16 -8.98
C VAL A 253 -12.52 9.16 -8.65
N VAL A 254 -12.53 8.58 -7.46
CA VAL A 254 -13.58 7.63 -7.04
C VAL A 254 -14.84 8.35 -6.57
N ASN A 255 -14.71 9.33 -5.69
CA ASN A 255 -15.85 9.84 -4.91
C ASN A 255 -16.33 11.24 -5.34
N ALA A 256 -15.55 11.99 -6.12
CA ALA A 256 -15.88 13.37 -6.51
C ALA A 256 -15.86 13.57 -8.04
N ASN A 257 -15.82 12.49 -8.82
CA ASN A 257 -15.89 12.55 -10.28
C ASN A 257 -17.37 12.47 -10.72
N ILE A 258 -18.00 13.62 -10.84
CA ILE A 258 -19.29 13.76 -11.50
C ILE A 258 -18.96 13.76 -13.01
N GLY A 259 -19.19 12.64 -13.70
CA GLY A 259 -18.96 12.55 -15.14
C GLY A 259 -19.62 13.72 -15.87
N SER A 260 -19.07 14.11 -17.01
CA SER A 260 -19.59 15.17 -17.89
C SER A 260 -20.95 14.82 -18.54
N GLY A 261 -21.76 14.00 -17.90
CA GLY A 261 -23.16 13.74 -18.27
C GLY A 261 -23.96 15.01 -18.06
N ASN A 262 -24.73 15.38 -19.05
CA ASN A 262 -25.66 16.52 -19.17
C ASN A 262 -26.28 16.93 -17.82
N PHE A 263 -25.53 17.64 -16.99
CA PHE A 263 -26.13 18.46 -15.95
C PHE A 263 -26.82 19.61 -16.71
N VAL A 264 -28.12 19.48 -16.93
CA VAL A 264 -28.93 20.65 -17.28
C VAL A 264 -28.90 21.49 -16.01
N ASP A 265 -28.22 22.62 -16.07
CA ASP A 265 -28.23 23.61 -15.01
C ASP A 265 -29.70 23.97 -14.72
N PRO A 266 -30.23 23.69 -13.52
CA PRO A 266 -31.61 24.01 -13.21
C PRO A 266 -31.88 25.53 -13.21
N SER A 267 -30.84 26.38 -13.24
CA SER A 267 -30.98 27.84 -13.34
C SER A 267 -31.27 28.30 -14.78
N GLY A 268 -31.02 27.47 -15.81
CA GLY A 268 -31.31 27.81 -17.22
C GLY A 268 -30.44 28.94 -17.79
N GLU A 269 -29.27 29.24 -17.16
CA GLU A 269 -28.26 30.17 -17.69
C GLU A 269 -27.18 29.45 -18.50
#